data_71985c20c9b3cab011ce83b1d98c9efc
#
_entry.id   71985c20c9b3cab011ce83b1d98c9efc
#
_cell.length_a   1.000
_cell.length_b   1.000
_cell.length_c   1.000
_cell.angle_alpha   90.00
_cell.angle_beta   90.00
_cell.angle_gamma   90.00
#
_symmetry.space_group_name_H-M   'P 1'
#
loop_
_entity.id
_entity.type
_entity.pdbx_description
1 polymer ?
#
loop_
_entity_poly.entity_id
_entity_poly.type
_entity_poly.pdbx_seq_one_letter_code
_entity_poly.pdbx_strand_id
1 'polypeptide(L)'
;VSPLIGGILDTAFGWEAIFLFLAVFSGAVLTWAAIVLPETRPASMAQSPAMLLQDVRILLSNAKFLAYVLTAALGSAPFFTFLGGGPHVVVTLMGRSSAEFGLWFAVTSLGYMSGNFSVSRLSQRFGVDTLIVAGIGFELVGAALTAILVATMPEAGPAIIFLPQFVISFGNGLLLPNAIAGAVSIRPQAAGTAAGLTGFTQMATGAASTQVVSVLLAASSSAMPMAWMLVGLVVATAVSFAVLARR
;
A
#
# COMPACT_ATOMS: atom_id res chain seq x y z
N VAL A 1 -4.61 -6.94 12.87
CA VAL A 1 -4.53 -6.81 14.36
C VAL A 1 -4.86 -5.38 14.79
N SER A 2 -4.33 -4.36 14.11
CA SER A 2 -4.52 -2.94 14.45
C SER A 2 -6.01 -2.50 14.54
N PRO A 3 -6.88 -2.79 13.55
CA PRO A 3 -8.30 -2.42 13.66
C PRO A 3 -9.03 -3.13 14.81
N LEU A 4 -8.62 -4.35 15.15
CA LEU A 4 -9.21 -5.10 16.26
C LEU A 4 -8.87 -4.46 17.62
N ILE A 5 -7.60 -4.13 17.84
CA ILE A 5 -7.15 -3.45 19.07
C ILE A 5 -7.84 -2.09 19.17
N GLY A 6 -7.88 -1.32 18.08
CA GLY A 6 -8.57 -0.03 18.05
C GLY A 6 -10.05 -0.14 18.41
N GLY A 7 -10.76 -1.10 17.84
CA GLY A 7 -12.18 -1.33 18.14
C GLY A 7 -12.45 -1.74 19.58
N ILE A 8 -11.60 -2.57 20.18
CA ILE A 8 -11.71 -2.95 21.61
C ILE A 8 -11.49 -1.73 22.51
N LEU A 9 -10.43 -0.95 22.24
CA LEU A 9 -10.11 0.24 23.03
C LEU A 9 -11.22 1.30 22.93
N ASP A 10 -11.73 1.54 21.73
CA ASP A 10 -12.82 2.49 21.50
C ASP A 10 -14.10 2.09 22.26
N THR A 11 -14.46 0.82 22.18
CA THR A 11 -15.67 0.30 22.84
C THR A 11 -15.58 0.31 24.36
N ALA A 12 -14.37 0.05 24.92
CA ALA A 12 -14.17 -0.07 26.36
C ALA A 12 -13.85 1.26 27.05
N PHE A 13 -13.12 2.16 26.38
CA PHE A 13 -12.53 3.35 27.00
C PHE A 13 -12.72 4.64 26.19
N GLY A 14 -13.37 4.56 25.01
CA GLY A 14 -13.52 5.69 24.10
C GLY A 14 -12.33 5.89 23.15
N TRP A 15 -12.54 6.73 22.15
CA TRP A 15 -11.56 6.96 21.05
C TRP A 15 -10.23 7.54 21.54
N GLU A 16 -10.22 8.31 22.65
CA GLU A 16 -9.00 8.88 23.24
C GLU A 16 -8.01 7.80 23.69
N ALA A 17 -8.52 6.65 24.14
CA ALA A 17 -7.70 5.53 24.59
C ALA A 17 -6.83 4.96 23.46
N ILE A 18 -7.27 5.06 22.20
CA ILE A 18 -6.49 4.65 21.04
C ILE A 18 -5.24 5.49 20.92
N PHE A 19 -5.37 6.82 21.06
CA PHE A 19 -4.22 7.74 20.97
C PHE A 19 -3.27 7.57 22.15
N LEU A 20 -3.79 7.37 23.36
CA LEU A 20 -2.98 7.08 24.54
C LEU A 20 -2.19 5.78 24.37
N PHE A 21 -2.85 4.72 23.91
CA PHE A 21 -2.19 3.45 23.60
C PHE A 21 -1.07 3.61 22.56
N LEU A 22 -1.33 4.33 21.46
CA LEU A 22 -0.33 4.60 20.45
C LEU A 22 0.85 5.41 20.99
N ALA A 23 0.59 6.42 21.83
CA ALA A 23 1.63 7.22 22.44
C ALA A 23 2.53 6.40 23.37
N VAL A 24 1.93 5.59 24.26
CA VAL A 24 2.67 4.72 25.20
C VAL A 24 3.45 3.64 24.43
N PHE A 25 2.81 2.97 23.49
CA PHE A 25 3.46 1.92 22.69
C PHE A 25 4.61 2.48 21.86
N SER A 26 4.39 3.60 21.15
CA SER A 26 5.45 4.25 20.36
C SER A 26 6.59 4.77 21.23
N GLY A 27 6.28 5.33 22.39
CA GLY A 27 7.28 5.77 23.37
C GLY A 27 8.12 4.60 23.91
N ALA A 28 7.49 3.47 24.21
CA ALA A 28 8.20 2.27 24.64
C ALA A 28 9.12 1.71 23.55
N VAL A 29 8.63 1.61 22.30
CA VAL A 29 9.42 1.16 21.16
C VAL A 29 10.58 2.11 20.87
N LEU A 30 10.35 3.43 20.92
CA LEU A 30 11.39 4.43 20.71
C LEU A 30 12.48 4.34 21.79
N THR A 31 12.08 4.22 23.06
CA THR A 31 13.01 4.06 24.17
C THR A 31 13.84 2.79 24.02
N TRP A 32 13.18 1.68 23.69
CA TRP A 32 13.88 0.42 23.46
C TRP A 32 14.85 0.51 22.28
N ALA A 33 14.41 1.10 21.16
CA ALA A 33 15.26 1.31 20.00
C ALA A 33 16.47 2.19 20.31
N ALA A 34 16.28 3.28 21.07
CA ALA A 34 17.37 4.18 21.47
C ALA A 34 18.43 3.50 22.36
N ILE A 35 18.03 2.49 23.15
CA ILE A 35 18.95 1.74 24.01
C ILE A 35 19.67 0.61 23.26
N VAL A 36 18.97 -0.09 22.36
CA VAL A 36 19.46 -1.34 21.75
C VAL A 36 20.12 -1.11 20.40
N LEU A 37 19.66 -0.10 19.62
CA LEU A 37 20.20 0.12 18.27
C LEU A 37 21.47 0.96 18.33
N PRO A 38 22.64 0.40 17.96
CA PRO A 38 23.86 1.20 17.82
C PRO A 38 23.75 2.13 16.59
N GLU A 39 24.37 3.30 16.69
CA GLU A 39 24.52 4.15 15.52
C GLU A 39 25.43 3.47 14.49
N THR A 40 24.86 3.14 13.33
CA THR A 40 25.57 2.45 12.26
C THR A 40 26.16 3.41 11.23
N ARG A 41 25.82 4.71 11.30
CA ARG A 41 26.31 5.72 10.37
C ARG A 41 27.62 6.31 10.90
N PRO A 42 28.74 6.23 10.13
CA PRO A 42 29.98 6.91 10.49
C PRO A 42 29.75 8.43 10.60
N ALA A 43 30.29 9.06 11.64
CA ALA A 43 30.20 10.51 11.85
C ALA A 43 30.74 11.33 10.66
N SER A 44 31.71 10.76 9.91
CA SER A 44 32.28 11.34 8.69
C SER A 44 31.31 11.43 7.52
N MET A 45 30.15 10.75 7.59
CA MET A 45 29.10 10.76 6.56
C MET A 45 27.92 11.70 6.89
N ALA A 46 28.12 12.68 7.75
CA ALA A 46 27.11 13.72 7.98
C ALA A 46 26.86 14.46 6.64
N GLN A 47 25.69 14.26 6.06
CA GLN A 47 25.32 14.89 4.79
C GLN A 47 24.98 16.35 5.04
N SER A 48 25.62 17.25 4.27
CA SER A 48 25.16 18.62 4.20
C SER A 48 23.83 18.72 3.45
N PRO A 49 23.01 19.75 3.67
CA PRO A 49 21.76 19.96 2.89
C PRO A 49 22.01 19.99 1.36
N ALA A 50 23.17 20.47 0.93
CA ALA A 50 23.56 20.48 -0.48
C ALA A 50 23.75 19.06 -1.03
N MET A 51 24.33 18.14 -0.25
CA MET A 51 24.49 16.73 -0.65
C MET A 51 23.14 16.02 -0.72
N LEU A 52 22.23 16.31 0.20
CA LEU A 52 20.86 15.76 0.15
C LEU A 52 20.13 16.20 -1.13
N LEU A 53 20.22 17.48 -1.49
CA LEU A 53 19.59 17.98 -2.71
C LEU A 53 20.21 17.35 -3.97
N GLN A 54 21.53 17.15 -3.98
CA GLN A 54 22.21 16.46 -5.05
C GLN A 54 21.76 15.00 -5.18
N ASP A 55 21.63 14.27 -4.06
CA ASP A 55 21.13 12.89 -4.05
C ASP A 55 19.69 12.81 -4.58
N VAL A 56 18.81 13.71 -4.15
CA VAL A 56 17.43 13.83 -4.68
C VAL A 56 17.45 14.04 -6.21
N ARG A 57 18.28 14.97 -6.70
CA ARG A 57 18.37 15.25 -8.13
C ARG A 57 18.87 14.04 -8.92
N ILE A 58 19.90 13.35 -8.43
CA ILE A 58 20.44 12.14 -9.07
C ILE A 58 19.39 11.03 -9.12
N LEU A 59 18.70 10.79 -8.00
CA LEU A 59 17.67 9.77 -7.91
C LEU A 59 16.49 10.07 -8.85
N LEU A 60 15.97 11.29 -8.83
CA LEU A 60 14.86 11.70 -9.71
C LEU A 60 15.23 11.74 -11.20
N SER A 61 16.52 11.79 -11.54
CA SER A 61 16.99 11.71 -12.92
C SER A 61 17.20 10.26 -13.39
N ASN A 62 17.09 9.28 -12.49
CA ASN A 62 17.30 7.88 -12.81
C ASN A 62 15.95 7.21 -13.14
N ALA A 63 15.78 6.78 -14.39
CA ALA A 63 14.53 6.18 -14.86
C ALA A 63 14.17 4.90 -14.10
N LYS A 64 15.15 4.07 -13.73
CA LYS A 64 14.92 2.85 -12.98
C LYS A 64 14.49 3.12 -11.54
N PHE A 65 15.04 4.17 -10.92
CA PHE A 65 14.56 4.65 -9.62
C PHE A 65 13.09 5.09 -9.70
N LEU A 66 12.76 5.91 -10.70
CA LEU A 66 11.38 6.36 -10.92
C LEU A 66 10.44 5.18 -11.21
N ALA A 67 10.90 4.16 -11.94
CA ALA A 67 10.11 2.95 -12.16
C ALA A 67 9.71 2.30 -10.83
N TYR A 68 10.67 2.08 -9.93
CA TYR A 68 10.41 1.46 -8.63
C TYR A 68 9.54 2.35 -7.73
N VAL A 69 9.82 3.65 -7.67
CA VAL A 69 9.04 4.60 -6.85
C VAL A 69 7.59 4.69 -7.31
N LEU A 70 7.36 4.84 -8.62
CA LEU A 70 6.02 4.89 -9.19
C LEU A 70 5.29 3.54 -9.02
N THR A 71 6.01 2.44 -9.14
CA THR A 71 5.46 1.11 -8.89
C THR A 71 5.03 0.95 -7.43
N ALA A 72 5.85 1.38 -6.47
CA ALA A 72 5.47 1.36 -5.06
C ALA A 72 4.27 2.28 -4.77
N ALA A 73 4.25 3.48 -5.34
CA ALA A 73 3.19 4.45 -5.13
C ALA A 73 1.86 4.03 -5.77
N LEU A 74 1.88 3.74 -7.08
CA LEU A 74 0.68 3.35 -7.83
C LEU A 74 0.18 1.95 -7.45
N GLY A 75 1.10 0.99 -7.20
CA GLY A 75 0.74 -0.36 -6.77
C GLY A 75 0.12 -0.40 -5.36
N SER A 76 0.49 0.52 -4.46
CA SER A 76 -0.19 0.63 -3.16
C SER A 76 -1.50 1.42 -3.22
N ALA A 77 -1.73 2.21 -4.27
CA ALA A 77 -2.92 3.05 -4.40
C ALA A 77 -4.25 2.27 -4.43
N PRO A 78 -4.37 1.05 -5.01
CA PRO A 78 -5.55 0.21 -4.90
C PRO A 78 -5.95 -0.09 -3.45
N PHE A 79 -4.98 -0.34 -2.57
CA PHE A 79 -5.24 -0.55 -1.15
C PHE A 79 -5.82 0.72 -0.50
N PHE A 80 -5.25 1.90 -0.76
CA PHE A 80 -5.77 3.17 -0.25
C PHE A 80 -7.14 3.53 -0.83
N THR A 81 -7.39 3.22 -2.10
CA THR A 81 -8.70 3.35 -2.74
C THR A 81 -9.74 2.47 -2.02
N PHE A 82 -9.38 1.22 -1.73
CA PHE A 82 -10.24 0.31 -0.99
C PHE A 82 -10.45 0.77 0.46
N LEU A 83 -9.40 1.26 1.12
CA LEU A 83 -9.50 1.78 2.49
C LEU A 83 -10.43 2.99 2.59
N GLY A 84 -10.38 3.90 1.60
CA GLY A 84 -11.24 5.10 1.56
C GLY A 84 -12.66 4.82 1.08
N GLY A 85 -12.83 3.91 0.11
CA GLY A 85 -14.13 3.64 -0.51
C GLY A 85 -14.88 2.45 0.09
N GLY A 86 -14.17 1.45 0.59
CA GLY A 86 -14.75 0.20 1.08
C GLY A 86 -15.81 0.35 2.18
N PRO A 87 -15.59 1.16 3.22
CA PRO A 87 -16.60 1.41 4.24
C PRO A 87 -17.89 1.99 3.66
N HIS A 88 -17.79 2.96 2.74
CA HIS A 88 -18.96 3.53 2.08
C HIS A 88 -19.72 2.48 1.25
N VAL A 89 -19.01 1.67 0.48
CA VAL A 89 -19.63 0.60 -0.32
C VAL A 89 -20.34 -0.40 0.57
N VAL A 90 -19.69 -0.89 1.63
CA VAL A 90 -20.24 -1.97 2.47
C VAL A 90 -21.35 -1.46 3.39
N VAL A 91 -21.12 -0.33 4.06
CA VAL A 91 -22.06 0.15 5.08
C VAL A 91 -23.19 0.96 4.44
N THR A 92 -22.87 1.88 3.52
CA THR A 92 -23.90 2.77 2.95
C THR A 92 -24.61 2.14 1.77
N LEU A 93 -23.90 1.56 0.80
CA LEU A 93 -24.52 1.03 -0.41
C LEU A 93 -25.10 -0.39 -0.20
N MET A 94 -24.39 -1.25 0.53
CA MET A 94 -24.85 -2.64 0.77
C MET A 94 -25.65 -2.78 2.07
N GLY A 95 -25.77 -1.74 2.92
CA GLY A 95 -26.55 -1.75 4.17
C GLY A 95 -25.99 -2.70 5.23
N ARG A 96 -24.68 -3.00 5.20
CA ARG A 96 -24.04 -3.92 6.16
C ARG A 96 -23.48 -3.17 7.36
N SER A 97 -23.22 -3.89 8.44
CA SER A 97 -22.64 -3.28 9.64
C SER A 97 -21.14 -3.00 9.49
N SER A 98 -20.63 -2.02 10.24
CA SER A 98 -19.19 -1.75 10.34
C SER A 98 -18.42 -2.93 10.92
N ALA A 99 -19.04 -3.73 11.78
CA ALA A 99 -18.44 -4.96 12.31
C ALA A 99 -18.24 -6.01 11.22
N GLU A 100 -19.22 -6.17 10.31
CA GLU A 100 -19.09 -7.07 9.15
C GLU A 100 -17.98 -6.61 8.21
N PHE A 101 -17.85 -5.29 7.95
CA PHE A 101 -16.72 -4.73 7.21
C PHE A 101 -15.38 -5.12 7.86
N GLY A 102 -15.26 -4.96 9.18
CA GLY A 102 -14.05 -5.31 9.93
C GLY A 102 -13.67 -6.80 9.81
N LEU A 103 -14.64 -7.69 9.86
CA LEU A 103 -14.44 -9.14 9.68
C LEU A 103 -13.95 -9.46 8.26
N TRP A 104 -14.59 -8.89 7.24
CA TRP A 104 -14.18 -9.06 5.86
C TRP A 104 -12.79 -8.45 5.59
N PHE A 105 -12.43 -7.36 6.27
CA PHE A 105 -11.12 -6.72 6.13
C PHE A 105 -9.97 -7.66 6.56
N ALA A 106 -10.23 -8.62 7.45
CA ALA A 106 -9.25 -9.65 7.79
C ALA A 106 -8.86 -10.51 6.58
N VAL A 107 -9.79 -10.75 5.65
CA VAL A 107 -9.52 -11.49 4.41
C VAL A 107 -8.48 -10.77 3.56
N THR A 108 -8.61 -9.46 3.40
CA THR A 108 -7.62 -8.65 2.65
C THR A 108 -6.25 -8.65 3.33
N SER A 109 -6.24 -8.58 4.66
CA SER A 109 -5.01 -8.64 5.45
C SER A 109 -4.28 -9.97 5.28
N LEU A 110 -5.01 -11.09 5.23
CA LEU A 110 -4.45 -12.42 4.95
C LEU A 110 -3.84 -12.49 3.54
N GLY A 111 -4.47 -11.84 2.56
CA GLY A 111 -3.91 -11.70 1.21
C GLY A 111 -2.54 -11.02 1.24
N TYR A 112 -2.45 -9.86 1.89
CA TYR A 112 -1.18 -9.12 2.01
C TYR A 112 -0.11 -9.90 2.77
N MET A 113 -0.48 -10.52 3.89
CA MET A 113 0.47 -11.34 4.69
C MET A 113 0.99 -12.52 3.89
N SER A 114 0.13 -13.23 3.17
CA SER A 114 0.53 -14.38 2.35
C SER A 114 1.43 -13.98 1.17
N GLY A 115 1.17 -12.81 0.55
CA GLY A 115 2.03 -12.23 -0.46
C GLY A 115 3.43 -11.91 0.08
N ASN A 116 3.52 -11.20 1.20
CA ASN A 116 4.79 -10.91 1.86
C ASN A 116 5.54 -12.18 2.30
N PHE A 117 4.84 -13.16 2.84
CA PHE A 117 5.44 -14.45 3.19
C PHE A 117 6.02 -15.15 1.96
N SER A 118 5.32 -15.08 0.82
CA SER A 118 5.79 -15.64 -0.44
C SER A 118 7.08 -14.96 -0.92
N VAL A 119 7.23 -13.65 -0.76
CA VAL A 119 8.47 -12.92 -1.09
C VAL A 119 9.66 -13.51 -0.34
N SER A 120 9.54 -13.79 0.95
CA SER A 120 10.63 -14.34 1.76
C SER A 120 11.20 -15.67 1.23
N ARG A 121 10.39 -16.42 0.51
CA ARG A 121 10.77 -17.70 -0.11
C ARG A 121 11.16 -17.56 -1.58
N LEU A 122 10.46 -16.70 -2.31
CA LEU A 122 10.61 -16.56 -3.76
C LEU A 122 11.75 -15.62 -4.14
N SER A 123 12.09 -14.63 -3.31
CA SER A 123 13.16 -13.65 -3.60
C SER A 123 14.54 -14.30 -3.77
N GLN A 124 14.75 -15.48 -3.20
CA GLN A 124 15.98 -16.25 -3.39
C GLN A 124 16.09 -16.93 -4.77
N ARG A 125 14.95 -17.12 -5.45
CA ARG A 125 14.88 -17.81 -6.74
C ARG A 125 14.58 -16.90 -7.91
N PHE A 126 13.86 -15.81 -7.65
CA PHE A 126 13.37 -14.88 -8.67
C PHE A 126 13.90 -13.47 -8.37
N GLY A 127 14.31 -12.77 -9.41
CA GLY A 127 14.75 -11.39 -9.27
C GLY A 127 13.62 -10.44 -8.86
N VAL A 128 14.02 -9.28 -8.33
CA VAL A 128 13.12 -8.20 -7.88
C VAL A 128 12.06 -7.85 -8.94
N ASP A 129 12.49 -7.63 -10.18
CA ASP A 129 11.61 -7.22 -11.27
C ASP A 129 10.57 -8.32 -11.62
N THR A 130 10.95 -9.59 -11.54
CA THR A 130 10.04 -10.72 -11.78
C THR A 130 8.92 -10.77 -10.74
N LEU A 131 9.24 -10.54 -9.47
CA LEU A 131 8.25 -10.54 -8.39
C LEU A 131 7.34 -9.30 -8.47
N ILE A 132 7.86 -8.16 -8.93
CA ILE A 132 7.05 -6.97 -9.22
C ILE A 132 6.04 -7.28 -10.33
N VAL A 133 6.50 -7.85 -11.45
CA VAL A 133 5.61 -8.20 -12.58
C VAL A 133 4.55 -9.22 -12.16
N ALA A 134 4.93 -10.23 -11.37
CA ALA A 134 3.97 -11.20 -10.82
C ALA A 134 2.93 -10.49 -9.92
N GLY A 135 3.38 -9.60 -9.04
CA GLY A 135 2.51 -8.80 -8.17
C GLY A 135 1.50 -7.95 -8.96
N ILE A 136 1.97 -7.23 -9.98
CA ILE A 136 1.12 -6.47 -10.91
C ILE A 136 0.09 -7.39 -11.60
N GLY A 137 0.49 -8.59 -12.00
CA GLY A 137 -0.40 -9.57 -12.61
C GLY A 137 -1.55 -9.98 -11.67
N PHE A 138 -1.25 -10.28 -10.40
CA PHE A 138 -2.28 -10.57 -9.40
C PHE A 138 -3.19 -9.36 -9.14
N GLU A 139 -2.64 -8.16 -9.04
CA GLU A 139 -3.44 -6.94 -8.89
C GLU A 139 -4.39 -6.72 -10.09
N LEU A 140 -3.92 -6.94 -11.33
CA LEU A 140 -4.75 -6.83 -12.53
C LEU A 140 -5.91 -7.83 -12.52
N VAL A 141 -5.62 -9.09 -12.16
CA VAL A 141 -6.65 -10.13 -12.03
C VAL A 141 -7.68 -9.73 -10.97
N GLY A 142 -7.23 -9.31 -9.79
CA GLY A 142 -8.13 -8.91 -8.72
C GLY A 142 -8.96 -7.68 -9.07
N ALA A 143 -8.36 -6.65 -9.69
CA ALA A 143 -9.08 -5.45 -10.11
C ALA A 143 -10.12 -5.75 -11.19
N ALA A 144 -9.78 -6.59 -12.17
CA ALA A 144 -10.72 -7.03 -13.20
C ALA A 144 -11.87 -7.85 -12.60
N LEU A 145 -11.57 -8.77 -11.67
CA LEU A 145 -12.60 -9.53 -10.96
C LEU A 145 -13.53 -8.60 -10.16
N THR A 146 -13.00 -7.59 -9.47
CA THR A 146 -13.84 -6.60 -8.77
C THR A 146 -14.81 -5.94 -9.76
N ALA A 147 -14.31 -5.44 -10.90
CA ALA A 147 -15.15 -4.76 -11.90
C ALA A 147 -16.23 -5.69 -12.46
N ILE A 148 -15.88 -6.94 -12.79
CA ILE A 148 -16.82 -7.94 -13.32
C ILE A 148 -17.89 -8.27 -12.28
N LEU A 149 -17.50 -8.59 -11.04
CA LEU A 149 -18.45 -9.00 -10.00
C LEU A 149 -19.39 -7.87 -9.59
N VAL A 150 -18.89 -6.65 -9.47
CA VAL A 150 -19.73 -5.46 -9.18
C VAL A 150 -20.71 -5.20 -10.34
N ALA A 151 -20.31 -5.43 -11.58
CA ALA A 151 -21.18 -5.23 -12.73
C ALA A 151 -22.25 -6.33 -12.89
N THR A 152 -21.92 -7.59 -12.59
CA THR A 152 -22.77 -8.74 -12.88
C THR A 152 -23.59 -9.22 -11.68
N MET A 153 -23.11 -8.99 -10.47
CA MET A 153 -23.68 -9.55 -9.23
C MET A 153 -23.77 -8.50 -8.09
N PRO A 154 -24.33 -7.29 -8.33
CA PRO A 154 -24.28 -6.19 -7.35
C PRO A 154 -24.93 -6.54 -6.00
N GLU A 155 -25.89 -7.48 -5.99
CA GLU A 155 -26.63 -7.90 -4.80
C GLU A 155 -25.94 -9.03 -3.98
N ALA A 156 -24.80 -9.57 -4.46
CA ALA A 156 -24.17 -10.74 -3.82
C ALA A 156 -23.43 -10.42 -2.50
N GLY A 157 -23.51 -9.18 -2.02
CA GLY A 157 -22.95 -8.75 -0.74
C GLY A 157 -21.43 -8.52 -0.75
N PRO A 158 -20.80 -8.39 0.44
CA PRO A 158 -19.40 -7.93 0.55
C PRO A 158 -18.36 -8.84 -0.14
N ALA A 159 -18.66 -10.11 -0.31
CA ALA A 159 -17.72 -11.06 -0.94
C ALA A 159 -17.24 -10.61 -2.32
N ILE A 160 -18.09 -9.90 -3.09
CA ILE A 160 -17.75 -9.46 -4.46
C ILE A 160 -16.62 -8.42 -4.51
N ILE A 161 -16.36 -7.74 -3.42
CA ILE A 161 -15.25 -6.78 -3.33
C ILE A 161 -14.09 -7.33 -2.49
N PHE A 162 -14.36 -8.10 -1.43
CA PHE A 162 -13.31 -8.58 -0.54
C PHE A 162 -12.52 -9.77 -1.08
N LEU A 163 -13.15 -10.70 -1.80
CA LEU A 163 -12.42 -11.82 -2.41
C LEU A 163 -11.47 -11.37 -3.53
N PRO A 164 -11.88 -10.51 -4.47
CA PRO A 164 -10.93 -9.90 -5.39
C PRO A 164 -9.88 -9.04 -4.70
N GLN A 165 -10.25 -8.32 -3.63
CA GLN A 165 -9.31 -7.52 -2.86
C GLN A 165 -8.25 -8.37 -2.15
N PHE A 166 -8.57 -9.61 -1.76
CA PHE A 166 -7.56 -10.57 -1.31
C PHE A 166 -6.49 -10.80 -2.38
N VAL A 167 -6.91 -10.98 -3.66
CA VAL A 167 -5.99 -11.20 -4.79
C VAL A 167 -5.15 -9.95 -5.05
N ILE A 168 -5.76 -8.76 -5.02
CA ILE A 168 -5.03 -7.48 -5.11
C ILE A 168 -4.01 -7.37 -3.98
N SER A 169 -4.42 -7.64 -2.74
CA SER A 169 -3.56 -7.54 -1.56
C SER A 169 -2.41 -8.55 -1.60
N PHE A 170 -2.64 -9.76 -2.11
CA PHE A 170 -1.58 -10.74 -2.35
C PHE A 170 -0.55 -10.20 -3.35
N GLY A 171 -1.02 -9.66 -4.49
CA GLY A 171 -0.17 -9.00 -5.48
C GLY A 171 0.63 -7.85 -4.91
N ASN A 172 -0.01 -6.99 -4.10
CA ASN A 172 0.65 -5.89 -3.40
C ASN A 172 1.74 -6.38 -2.42
N GLY A 173 1.47 -7.48 -1.72
CA GLY A 173 2.44 -8.13 -0.84
C GLY A 173 3.67 -8.66 -1.58
N LEU A 174 3.53 -9.06 -2.86
CA LEU A 174 4.67 -9.41 -3.73
C LEU A 174 5.39 -8.17 -4.25
N LEU A 175 4.64 -7.18 -4.72
CA LEU A 175 5.15 -6.01 -5.43
C LEU A 175 5.88 -5.03 -4.51
N LEU A 176 5.25 -4.64 -3.41
CA LEU A 176 5.68 -3.49 -2.62
C LEU A 176 7.04 -3.65 -1.97
N PRO A 177 7.37 -4.77 -1.29
CA PRO A 177 8.71 -4.96 -0.70
C PRO A 177 9.81 -4.95 -1.76
N ASN A 178 9.53 -5.54 -2.93
CA ASN A 178 10.47 -5.61 -4.03
C ASN A 178 10.69 -4.24 -4.71
N ALA A 179 9.63 -3.44 -4.89
CA ALA A 179 9.74 -2.09 -5.43
C ALA A 179 10.54 -1.17 -4.49
N ILE A 180 10.29 -1.24 -3.17
CA ILE A 180 11.05 -0.46 -2.18
C ILE A 180 12.52 -0.89 -2.16
N ALA A 181 12.79 -2.20 -2.12
CA ALA A 181 14.16 -2.72 -2.16
C ALA A 181 14.89 -2.32 -3.44
N GLY A 182 14.21 -2.40 -4.59
CA GLY A 182 14.71 -1.93 -5.87
C GLY A 182 15.07 -0.46 -5.85
N ALA A 183 14.19 0.41 -5.36
CA ALA A 183 14.44 1.86 -5.27
C ALA A 183 15.67 2.17 -4.40
N VAL A 184 15.78 1.56 -3.22
CA VAL A 184 16.90 1.78 -2.28
C VAL A 184 18.22 1.25 -2.86
N SER A 185 18.19 0.17 -3.64
CA SER A 185 19.39 -0.43 -4.23
C SER A 185 20.05 0.41 -5.33
N ILE A 186 19.34 1.36 -5.93
CA ILE A 186 19.86 2.21 -7.01
C ILE A 186 21.05 3.06 -6.53
N ARG A 187 20.98 3.56 -5.29
CA ARG A 187 22.06 4.37 -4.70
C ARG A 187 22.18 4.06 -3.21
N PRO A 188 22.96 3.02 -2.84
CA PRO A 188 23.09 2.60 -1.44
C PRO A 188 23.57 3.70 -0.50
N GLN A 189 24.42 4.63 -1.00
CA GLN A 189 24.92 5.77 -0.22
C GLN A 189 23.81 6.78 0.16
N ALA A 190 22.72 6.81 -0.62
CA ALA A 190 21.56 7.66 -0.42
C ALA A 190 20.31 6.85 -0.06
N ALA A 191 20.47 5.69 0.58
CA ALA A 191 19.37 4.77 0.91
C ALA A 191 18.24 5.44 1.70
N GLY A 192 18.57 6.28 2.67
CA GLY A 192 17.59 7.05 3.45
C GLY A 192 16.80 8.04 2.59
N THR A 193 17.46 8.75 1.67
CA THR A 193 16.80 9.67 0.74
C THR A 193 15.90 8.90 -0.23
N ALA A 194 16.36 7.77 -0.75
CA ALA A 194 15.58 6.91 -1.63
C ALA A 194 14.32 6.36 -0.94
N ALA A 195 14.47 5.86 0.29
CA ALA A 195 13.34 5.37 1.09
C ALA A 195 12.35 6.50 1.43
N GLY A 196 12.85 7.69 1.81
CA GLY A 196 12.02 8.86 2.09
C GLY A 196 11.21 9.33 0.88
N LEU A 197 11.84 9.43 -0.30
CA LEU A 197 11.16 9.79 -1.56
C LEU A 197 10.10 8.75 -1.93
N THR A 198 10.42 7.46 -1.77
CA THR A 198 9.47 6.36 -2.06
C THR A 198 8.28 6.44 -1.12
N GLY A 199 8.50 6.56 0.19
CA GLY A 199 7.44 6.65 1.19
C GLY A 199 6.59 7.90 1.04
N PHE A 200 7.20 9.06 0.76
CA PHE A 200 6.46 10.30 0.48
C PHE A 200 5.54 10.14 -0.74
N THR A 201 6.08 9.65 -1.87
CA THR A 201 5.29 9.48 -3.09
C THR A 201 4.15 8.49 -2.88
N GLN A 202 4.41 7.40 -2.15
CA GLN A 202 3.40 6.40 -1.79
C GLN A 202 2.27 7.00 -0.94
N MET A 203 2.60 7.75 0.10
CA MET A 203 1.59 8.37 0.98
C MET A 203 0.81 9.47 0.26
N ALA A 204 1.47 10.31 -0.54
CA ALA A 204 0.82 11.34 -1.34
C ALA A 204 -0.16 10.74 -2.36
N THR A 205 0.26 9.68 -3.08
CA THR A 205 -0.61 8.95 -4.02
C THR A 205 -1.76 8.26 -3.30
N GLY A 206 -1.50 7.67 -2.13
CA GLY A 206 -2.52 7.06 -1.29
C GLY A 206 -3.58 8.06 -0.82
N ALA A 207 -3.16 9.20 -0.30
CA ALA A 207 -4.07 10.28 0.12
C ALA A 207 -4.92 10.80 -1.04
N ALA A 208 -4.31 11.05 -2.20
CA ALA A 208 -5.02 11.44 -3.41
C ALA A 208 -6.04 10.39 -3.84
N SER A 209 -5.66 9.12 -3.83
CA SER A 209 -6.54 8.00 -4.21
C SER A 209 -7.73 7.86 -3.26
N THR A 210 -7.50 7.98 -1.95
CA THR A 210 -8.57 7.97 -0.94
C THR A 210 -9.55 9.12 -1.17
N GLN A 211 -9.05 10.33 -1.43
CA GLN A 211 -9.91 11.49 -1.67
C GLN A 211 -10.71 11.36 -2.96
N VAL A 212 -10.06 10.95 -4.05
CA VAL A 212 -10.72 10.78 -5.36
C VAL A 212 -11.83 9.74 -5.28
N VAL A 213 -11.58 8.56 -4.70
CA VAL A 213 -12.61 7.52 -4.58
C VAL A 213 -13.78 7.98 -3.71
N SER A 214 -13.52 8.72 -2.64
CA SER A 214 -14.57 9.24 -1.76
C SER A 214 -15.50 10.21 -2.51
N VAL A 215 -14.95 11.11 -3.32
CA VAL A 215 -15.74 12.04 -4.15
C VAL A 215 -16.53 11.29 -5.22
N LEU A 216 -15.92 10.32 -5.90
CA LEU A 216 -16.58 9.53 -6.95
C LEU A 216 -17.75 8.70 -6.39
N LEU A 217 -17.57 8.10 -5.22
CA LEU A 217 -18.61 7.30 -4.57
C LEU A 217 -19.74 8.17 -4.00
N ALA A 218 -19.44 9.36 -3.47
CA ALA A 218 -20.46 10.29 -2.99
C ALA A 218 -21.42 10.75 -4.10
N ALA A 219 -20.96 10.74 -5.34
CA ALA A 219 -21.76 11.09 -6.52
C ALA A 219 -22.41 9.86 -7.21
N SER A 220 -22.32 8.67 -6.60
CA SER A 220 -22.77 7.41 -7.22
C SER A 220 -23.55 6.54 -6.24
N SER A 221 -24.59 5.87 -6.76
CA SER A 221 -25.34 4.82 -6.04
C SER A 221 -24.77 3.41 -6.25
N SER A 222 -23.57 3.29 -6.80
CA SER A 222 -22.95 2.02 -7.19
C SER A 222 -21.48 1.97 -6.75
N ALA A 223 -20.94 0.76 -6.54
CA ALA A 223 -19.52 0.52 -6.31
C ALA A 223 -18.64 0.61 -7.57
N MET A 224 -19.24 0.80 -8.75
CA MET A 224 -18.54 0.81 -10.05
C MET A 224 -17.42 1.87 -10.13
N PRO A 225 -17.58 3.11 -9.61
CA PRO A 225 -16.47 4.08 -9.65
C PRO A 225 -15.22 3.60 -8.93
N MET A 226 -15.37 2.93 -7.78
CA MET A 226 -14.25 2.32 -7.06
C MET A 226 -13.62 1.20 -7.90
N ALA A 227 -14.42 0.32 -8.50
CA ALA A 227 -13.94 -0.78 -9.32
C ALA A 227 -13.11 -0.28 -10.53
N TRP A 228 -13.60 0.72 -11.25
CA TRP A 228 -12.86 1.32 -12.37
C TRP A 228 -11.60 2.04 -11.93
N MET A 229 -11.63 2.69 -10.79
CA MET A 229 -10.44 3.32 -10.23
C MET A 229 -9.37 2.29 -9.88
N LEU A 230 -9.73 1.14 -9.30
CA LEU A 230 -8.80 0.02 -9.05
C LEU A 230 -8.15 -0.44 -10.35
N VAL A 231 -8.94 -0.69 -11.40
CA VAL A 231 -8.43 -1.09 -12.72
C VAL A 231 -7.47 -0.04 -13.28
N GLY A 232 -7.87 1.23 -13.28
CA GLY A 232 -7.05 2.33 -13.80
C GLY A 232 -5.71 2.47 -13.09
N LEU A 233 -5.69 2.36 -11.77
CA LEU A 233 -4.46 2.46 -10.97
C LEU A 233 -3.51 1.29 -11.25
N VAL A 234 -4.03 0.06 -11.33
CA VAL A 234 -3.18 -1.11 -11.61
C VAL A 234 -2.66 -1.09 -13.05
N VAL A 235 -3.47 -0.65 -14.02
CA VAL A 235 -2.99 -0.44 -15.39
C VAL A 235 -1.90 0.64 -15.44
N ALA A 236 -2.08 1.75 -14.72
CA ALA A 236 -1.06 2.78 -14.61
C ALA A 236 0.24 2.24 -13.99
N THR A 237 0.16 1.37 -12.97
CA THR A 237 1.31 0.67 -12.38
C THR A 237 2.01 -0.18 -13.44
N ALA A 238 1.29 -0.99 -14.17
CA ALA A 238 1.83 -1.87 -15.20
C ALA A 238 2.53 -1.08 -16.32
N VAL A 239 1.89 -0.02 -16.80
CA VAL A 239 2.44 0.83 -17.87
C VAL A 239 3.70 1.57 -17.39
N SER A 240 3.66 2.18 -16.19
CA SER A 240 4.80 2.91 -15.64
C SER A 240 6.02 2.01 -15.46
N PHE A 241 5.82 0.80 -14.93
CA PHE A 241 6.89 -0.18 -14.77
C PHE A 241 7.42 -0.65 -16.12
N ALA A 242 6.56 -1.03 -17.05
CA ALA A 242 6.96 -1.52 -18.37
C ALA A 242 7.74 -0.49 -19.20
N VAL A 243 7.39 0.80 -19.08
CA VAL A 243 8.05 1.88 -19.84
C VAL A 243 9.36 2.30 -19.20
N LEU A 244 9.42 2.43 -17.88
CA LEU A 244 10.57 3.00 -17.18
C LEU A 244 11.62 1.96 -16.78
N ALA A 245 11.23 0.71 -16.49
CA ALA A 245 12.18 -0.34 -16.13
C ALA A 245 13.02 -0.84 -17.31
N ARG A 246 12.60 -0.55 -18.55
CA ARG A 246 13.35 -0.90 -19.78
C ARG A 246 14.40 0.14 -20.17
N ARG A 247 14.42 1.29 -19.51
CA ARG A 247 15.41 2.37 -19.72
C ARG A 247 16.52 2.30 -18.69
#